data_3c4cda1bf3a8925eb0d9cc955d723160
#
_entry.id   3c4cda1bf3a8925eb0d9cc955d723160
#
_cell.length_a   1.000
_cell.length_b   1.000
_cell.length_c   1.000
_cell.angle_alpha   90.00
_cell.angle_beta   90.00
_cell.angle_gamma   90.00
#
_symmetry.space_group_name_H-M   'P 1'
#
loop_
_entity.id
_entity.type
_entity.pdbx_description
1 polymer ?
#
loop_
_entity_poly.entity_id
_entity_poly.type
_entity_poly.pdbx_seq_one_letter_code
_entity_poly.pdbx_strand_id
1 'polypeptide(L)'
;MISRKGISAFVILLLLTIAARSLPAQDKAKVTADLVALLEKSGYRYTKISDGVWEIPGTGKNIKEFGIRLALADDILLVMVKLAERRDLRLQPPLLTKVLELNHKFDSIKLALSEDMLYLRMDTHLRLLDNQELKYLVEQIANGADETYPQLKPFLNSTK
;
A
#
# COMPACT_ATOMS: atom_id res chain seq x y z
N MET A 1 -3.40 68.81 -21.09
CA MET A 1 -4.46 67.77 -21.23
C MET A 1 -3.80 66.53 -21.78
N ILE A 2 -3.42 65.60 -20.94
CA ILE A 2 -2.77 64.33 -21.33
C ILE A 2 -3.71 63.21 -20.98
N SER A 3 -4.23 62.55 -22.05
CA SER A 3 -5.12 61.41 -21.99
C SER A 3 -4.35 60.15 -21.52
N ARG A 4 -4.71 59.61 -20.36
CA ARG A 4 -4.23 58.28 -19.90
C ARG A 4 -5.04 57.19 -20.56
N LYS A 5 -4.46 56.54 -21.58
CA LYS A 5 -5.00 55.30 -22.14
C LYS A 5 -4.65 54.15 -21.21
N GLY A 6 -5.66 53.44 -20.74
CA GLY A 6 -5.58 52.32 -19.84
C GLY A 6 -4.77 51.14 -20.42
N ILE A 7 -3.84 50.68 -19.64
CA ILE A 7 -3.14 49.40 -19.88
C ILE A 7 -4.05 48.28 -19.38
N SER A 8 -4.66 47.59 -20.36
CA SER A 8 -5.42 46.39 -20.08
C SER A 8 -4.47 45.25 -19.70
N ALA A 9 -4.42 44.95 -18.41
CA ALA A 9 -3.66 43.83 -17.91
C ALA A 9 -4.31 42.53 -18.37
N PHE A 10 -3.73 41.91 -19.38
CA PHE A 10 -4.07 40.54 -19.81
C PHE A 10 -3.53 39.58 -18.72
N VAL A 11 -4.39 39.24 -17.76
CA VAL A 11 -4.09 38.18 -16.79
C VAL A 11 -4.21 36.86 -17.56
N ILE A 12 -3.07 36.34 -18.00
CA ILE A 12 -2.96 34.98 -18.50
C ILE A 12 -3.07 34.08 -17.28
N LEU A 13 -4.29 33.62 -17.01
CA LEU A 13 -4.58 32.56 -16.07
C LEU A 13 -4.04 31.26 -16.67
N LEU A 14 -2.76 30.98 -16.38
CA LEU A 14 -2.15 29.69 -16.71
C LEU A 14 -2.77 28.65 -15.78
N LEU A 15 -3.89 28.09 -16.19
CA LEU A 15 -4.47 26.88 -15.61
C LEU A 15 -3.45 25.74 -15.84
N LEU A 16 -2.53 25.55 -14.90
CA LEU A 16 -1.80 24.31 -14.74
C LEU A 16 -2.82 23.24 -14.33
N THR A 17 -3.51 22.69 -15.33
CA THR A 17 -4.15 21.39 -15.17
C THR A 17 -3.02 20.37 -14.99
N ILE A 18 -2.69 20.06 -13.75
CA ILE A 18 -1.99 18.84 -13.40
C ILE A 18 -2.97 17.74 -13.78
N ALA A 19 -2.91 17.33 -15.04
CA ALA A 19 -3.55 16.11 -15.48
C ALA A 19 -2.86 14.98 -14.69
N ALA A 20 -3.47 14.56 -13.61
CA ALA A 20 -3.18 13.27 -13.02
C ALA A 20 -3.29 12.27 -14.18
N ARG A 21 -2.15 11.76 -14.65
CA ARG A 21 -2.11 10.76 -15.72
C ARG A 21 -2.62 9.45 -15.13
N SER A 22 -3.94 9.36 -14.99
CA SER A 22 -4.57 8.05 -14.82
C SER A 22 -4.30 7.26 -16.10
N LEU A 23 -3.81 6.04 -15.96
CA LEU A 23 -3.68 5.11 -17.09
C LEU A 23 -5.01 5.05 -17.85
N PRO A 24 -5.00 5.09 -19.20
CA PRO A 24 -6.20 4.90 -19.97
C PRO A 24 -6.87 3.57 -19.57
N ALA A 25 -8.20 3.53 -19.60
CA ALA A 25 -8.99 2.38 -19.11
C ALA A 25 -8.56 1.04 -19.73
N GLN A 26 -8.10 1.07 -20.98
CA GLN A 26 -7.62 -0.10 -21.70
C GLN A 26 -6.30 -0.64 -21.12
N ASP A 27 -5.39 0.24 -20.71
CA ASP A 27 -4.13 -0.16 -20.08
C ASP A 27 -4.38 -0.75 -18.68
N LYS A 28 -5.34 -0.18 -17.95
CA LYS A 28 -5.73 -0.69 -16.63
C LYS A 28 -6.34 -2.10 -16.71
N ALA A 29 -7.17 -2.37 -17.72
CA ALA A 29 -7.74 -3.70 -17.93
C ALA A 29 -6.66 -4.74 -18.25
N LYS A 30 -5.68 -4.38 -19.10
CA LYS A 30 -4.54 -5.24 -19.43
C LYS A 30 -3.69 -5.53 -18.20
N VAL A 31 -3.31 -4.52 -17.44
CA VAL A 31 -2.52 -4.65 -16.21
C VAL A 31 -3.22 -5.55 -15.19
N THR A 32 -4.53 -5.39 -15.05
CA THR A 32 -5.35 -6.26 -14.18
C THR A 32 -5.30 -7.72 -14.64
N ALA A 33 -5.44 -7.97 -15.94
CA ALA A 33 -5.38 -9.33 -16.51
C ALA A 33 -4.00 -9.95 -16.34
N ASP A 34 -2.92 -9.19 -16.56
CA ASP A 34 -1.55 -9.65 -16.39
C ASP A 34 -1.27 -10.03 -14.93
N LEU A 35 -1.73 -9.25 -13.95
CA LEU A 35 -1.59 -9.59 -12.53
C LEU A 35 -2.39 -10.86 -12.16
N VAL A 36 -3.61 -11.01 -12.67
CA VAL A 36 -4.42 -12.21 -12.44
C VAL A 36 -3.73 -13.44 -13.00
N ALA A 37 -3.17 -13.35 -14.22
CA ALA A 37 -2.39 -14.45 -14.80
C ALA A 37 -1.15 -14.82 -13.95
N LEU A 38 -0.47 -13.84 -13.36
CA LEU A 38 0.63 -14.09 -12.42
C LEU A 38 0.16 -14.76 -11.14
N LEU A 39 -0.98 -14.34 -10.57
CA LEU A 39 -1.57 -14.97 -9.39
C LEU A 39 -1.93 -16.44 -9.66
N GLU A 40 -2.55 -16.74 -10.79
CA GLU A 40 -2.86 -18.11 -11.20
C GLU A 40 -1.59 -18.96 -11.37
N LYS A 41 -0.58 -18.42 -12.04
CA LYS A 41 0.72 -19.08 -12.25
C LYS A 41 1.50 -19.28 -10.95
N SER A 42 1.33 -18.39 -9.96
CA SER A 42 2.04 -18.47 -8.69
C SER A 42 1.62 -19.68 -7.85
N GLY A 43 0.40 -20.18 -8.06
CA GLY A 43 -0.21 -21.26 -7.28
C GLY A 43 -0.83 -20.81 -5.96
N TYR A 44 -0.81 -19.51 -5.65
CA TYR A 44 -1.52 -19.00 -4.48
C TYR A 44 -3.03 -19.09 -4.63
N ARG A 45 -3.71 -19.50 -3.55
CA ARG A 45 -5.15 -19.27 -3.45
C ARG A 45 -5.38 -17.80 -3.18
N TYR A 46 -6.29 -17.19 -3.91
CA TYR A 46 -6.63 -15.78 -3.71
C TYR A 46 -8.12 -15.54 -3.87
N THR A 47 -8.59 -14.43 -3.32
CA THR A 47 -9.97 -13.96 -3.47
C THR A 47 -9.94 -12.53 -4.01
N LYS A 48 -10.78 -12.23 -5.00
CA LYS A 48 -10.98 -10.85 -5.47
C LYS A 48 -11.87 -10.13 -4.45
N ILE A 49 -11.35 -9.06 -3.86
CA ILE A 49 -12.07 -8.23 -2.87
C ILE A 49 -12.87 -7.12 -3.55
N SER A 50 -12.24 -6.47 -4.52
CA SER A 50 -12.85 -5.42 -5.35
C SER A 50 -12.07 -5.26 -6.64
N ASP A 51 -12.44 -4.32 -7.50
CA ASP A 51 -11.66 -4.03 -8.70
C ASP A 51 -10.27 -3.52 -8.34
N GLY A 52 -9.26 -4.22 -8.86
CA GLY A 52 -7.85 -3.94 -8.59
C GLY A 52 -7.37 -4.37 -7.20
N VAL A 53 -8.16 -5.14 -6.42
CA VAL A 53 -7.77 -5.61 -5.09
C VAL A 53 -8.03 -7.11 -4.93
N TRP A 54 -7.01 -7.83 -4.50
CA TRP A 54 -7.06 -9.27 -4.18
C TRP A 54 -6.51 -9.52 -2.79
N GLU A 55 -6.85 -10.65 -2.22
CA GLU A 55 -6.34 -11.10 -0.92
C GLU A 55 -5.87 -12.54 -1.01
N ILE A 56 -4.66 -12.81 -0.54
CA ILE A 56 -4.06 -14.13 -0.37
C ILE A 56 -4.11 -14.45 1.12
N PRO A 57 -4.66 -15.62 1.55
CA PRO A 57 -4.62 -16.03 2.93
C PRO A 57 -3.18 -16.34 3.36
N GLY A 58 -2.77 -15.80 4.49
CA GLY A 58 -1.47 -16.02 5.12
C GLY A 58 -1.62 -16.68 6.49
N THR A 59 -0.59 -17.43 6.88
CA THR A 59 -0.47 -18.01 8.21
C THR A 59 0.95 -17.81 8.73
N GLY A 60 1.10 -17.68 10.03
CA GLY A 60 2.41 -17.53 10.67
C GLY A 60 2.46 -18.18 12.03
N LYS A 61 3.61 -18.12 12.66
CA LYS A 61 3.87 -18.64 14.00
C LYS A 61 3.21 -17.76 15.07
N ASN A 62 3.28 -16.46 14.89
CA ASN A 62 2.81 -15.45 15.85
C ASN A 62 1.41 -14.92 15.49
N ILE A 63 1.07 -14.91 14.21
CA ILE A 63 -0.26 -14.58 13.69
C ILE A 63 -0.81 -15.84 13.01
N LYS A 64 -1.83 -16.44 13.59
CA LYS A 64 -2.37 -17.70 13.06
C LYS A 64 -2.96 -17.53 11.66
N GLU A 65 -3.69 -16.44 11.44
CA GLU A 65 -4.37 -16.16 10.18
C GLU A 65 -4.35 -14.66 9.89
N PHE A 66 -4.04 -14.27 8.66
CA PHE A 66 -4.09 -12.89 8.18
C PHE A 66 -4.29 -12.85 6.66
N GLY A 67 -4.76 -11.72 6.15
CA GLY A 67 -4.88 -11.48 4.72
C GLY A 67 -3.71 -10.66 4.19
N ILE A 68 -3.11 -11.13 3.09
CA ILE A 68 -2.12 -10.38 2.32
C ILE A 68 -2.87 -9.72 1.17
N ARG A 69 -3.05 -8.41 1.23
CA ARG A 69 -3.74 -7.65 0.19
C ARG A 69 -2.77 -7.21 -0.89
N LEU A 70 -3.20 -7.41 -2.11
CA LEU A 70 -2.59 -6.94 -3.33
C LEU A 70 -3.51 -5.87 -3.92
N ALA A 71 -3.03 -4.66 -4.09
CA ALA A 71 -3.82 -3.57 -4.65
C ALA A 71 -3.07 -2.87 -5.78
N LEU A 72 -3.74 -2.69 -6.92
CA LEU A 72 -3.23 -1.91 -8.04
C LEU A 72 -3.47 -0.42 -7.80
N ALA A 73 -2.39 0.35 -7.84
CA ALA A 73 -2.41 1.81 -7.79
C ALA A 73 -1.60 2.34 -8.98
N ASP A 74 -2.29 2.68 -10.05
CA ASP A 74 -1.72 3.07 -11.34
C ASP A 74 -0.73 2.02 -11.86
N ASP A 75 0.57 2.32 -11.88
CA ASP A 75 1.66 1.45 -12.33
C ASP A 75 2.40 0.72 -11.19
N ILE A 76 1.84 0.76 -9.97
CA ILE A 76 2.40 0.19 -8.76
C ILE A 76 1.50 -0.92 -8.23
N LEU A 77 2.11 -2.05 -7.84
CA LEU A 77 1.49 -3.05 -6.99
C LEU A 77 1.81 -2.74 -5.53
N LEU A 78 0.79 -2.55 -4.72
CA LEU A 78 0.88 -2.46 -3.27
C LEU A 78 0.62 -3.84 -2.68
N VAL A 79 1.52 -4.31 -1.83
CA VAL A 79 1.37 -5.55 -1.06
C VAL A 79 1.31 -5.20 0.41
N MET A 80 0.22 -5.56 1.09
CA MET A 80 -0.07 -5.07 2.43
C MET A 80 -0.60 -6.16 3.36
N VAL A 81 -0.25 -6.06 4.65
CA VAL A 81 -0.85 -6.85 5.73
C VAL A 81 -1.34 -5.91 6.83
N LYS A 82 -2.63 -5.97 7.15
CA LYS A 82 -3.18 -5.26 8.29
C LYS A 82 -2.72 -5.92 9.58
N LEU A 83 -2.13 -5.15 10.49
CA LEU A 83 -1.65 -5.62 11.78
C LEU A 83 -2.63 -5.31 12.92
N ALA A 84 -3.29 -4.16 12.86
CA ALA A 84 -4.27 -3.75 13.87
C ALA A 84 -5.21 -2.67 13.32
N GLU A 85 -6.43 -2.59 13.86
CA GLU A 85 -7.28 -1.40 13.69
C GLU A 85 -6.67 -0.25 14.50
N ARG A 86 -6.79 0.98 13.98
CA ARG A 86 -6.30 2.16 14.70
C ARG A 86 -6.93 2.33 16.08
N ARG A 87 -8.23 2.01 16.20
CA ARG A 87 -8.96 2.06 17.47
C ARG A 87 -8.45 1.09 18.54
N ASP A 88 -7.79 0.01 18.08
CA ASP A 88 -7.23 -1.01 18.97
C ASP A 88 -5.80 -0.69 19.39
N LEU A 89 -5.25 0.45 18.93
CA LEU A 89 -3.89 0.89 19.24
C LEU A 89 -3.86 1.94 20.34
N ARG A 90 -2.95 1.78 21.28
CA ARG A 90 -2.55 2.84 22.21
C ARG A 90 -1.52 3.74 21.53
N LEU A 91 -2.01 4.81 20.89
CA LEU A 91 -1.16 5.79 20.18
C LEU A 91 -0.38 6.64 21.18
N GLN A 92 0.76 6.14 21.60
CA GLN A 92 1.66 6.75 22.56
C GLN A 92 3.07 6.87 21.97
N PRO A 93 3.93 7.78 22.46
CA PRO A 93 5.29 7.93 21.96
C PRO A 93 6.09 6.61 21.87
N PRO A 94 5.98 5.64 22.82
CA PRO A 94 6.68 4.38 22.71
C PRO A 94 6.27 3.54 21.49
N LEU A 95 4.98 3.56 21.07
CA LEU A 95 4.56 2.89 19.86
C LEU A 95 5.20 3.53 18.62
N LEU A 96 5.20 4.87 18.56
CA LEU A 96 5.80 5.58 17.42
C LEU A 96 7.30 5.31 17.33
N THR A 97 8.00 5.30 18.45
CA THR A 97 9.41 4.90 18.50
C THR A 97 9.61 3.49 17.98
N LYS A 98 8.77 2.53 18.43
CA LYS A 98 8.83 1.15 17.96
C LYS A 98 8.59 1.02 16.46
N VAL A 99 7.62 1.77 15.91
CA VAL A 99 7.37 1.81 14.45
C VAL A 99 8.58 2.32 13.68
N LEU A 100 9.25 3.37 14.19
CA LEU A 100 10.47 3.90 13.56
C LEU A 100 11.64 2.91 13.62
N GLU A 101 11.83 2.23 14.75
CA GLU A 101 12.84 1.18 14.90
C GLU A 101 12.61 0.02 13.91
N LEU A 102 11.37 -0.44 13.79
CA LEU A 102 11.00 -1.50 12.85
C LEU A 102 11.18 -1.06 11.41
N ASN A 103 10.82 0.17 11.07
CA ASN A 103 11.07 0.73 9.74
C ASN A 103 12.55 0.89 9.41
N HIS A 104 13.39 1.10 10.42
CA HIS A 104 14.85 1.11 10.24
C HIS A 104 15.41 -0.30 10.03
N LYS A 105 14.81 -1.29 10.70
CA LYS A 105 15.25 -2.70 10.62
C LYS A 105 14.97 -3.32 9.24
N PHE A 106 13.83 -2.96 8.62
CA PHE A 106 13.40 -3.53 7.35
C PHE A 106 13.82 -2.63 6.18
N ASP A 107 14.46 -3.19 5.17
CA ASP A 107 14.87 -2.45 3.99
C ASP A 107 13.67 -2.10 3.09
N SER A 108 12.85 -3.09 2.73
CA SER A 108 11.79 -2.95 1.74
C SER A 108 10.38 -2.87 2.36
N ILE A 109 10.20 -3.41 3.57
CA ILE A 109 8.92 -3.39 4.28
C ILE A 109 8.82 -2.14 5.13
N LYS A 110 7.67 -1.47 5.09
CA LYS A 110 7.40 -0.30 5.93
C LYS A 110 6.11 -0.47 6.72
N LEU A 111 6.17 -0.12 8.00
CA LEU A 111 4.96 0.09 8.79
C LEU A 111 4.40 1.46 8.47
N ALA A 112 3.11 1.50 8.20
CA ALA A 112 2.38 2.73 7.94
C ALA A 112 1.10 2.76 8.78
N LEU A 113 0.77 3.95 9.25
CA LEU A 113 -0.46 4.22 9.99
C LEU A 113 -1.37 5.07 9.10
N SER A 114 -2.55 4.54 8.78
CA SER A 114 -3.64 5.30 8.15
C SER A 114 -4.64 5.79 9.19
N GLU A 115 -5.74 6.39 8.71
CA GLU A 115 -6.84 6.78 9.59
C GLU A 115 -7.48 5.58 10.30
N ASP A 116 -7.52 4.42 9.63
CA ASP A 116 -8.25 3.25 10.10
C ASP A 116 -7.37 2.13 10.67
N MET A 117 -6.10 2.01 10.23
CA MET A 117 -5.29 0.85 10.55
C MET A 117 -3.78 1.09 10.60
N LEU A 118 -3.09 0.24 11.36
CA LEU A 118 -1.64 0.01 11.25
C LEU A 118 -1.41 -1.19 10.35
N TYR A 119 -0.56 -1.05 9.36
CA TYR A 119 -0.28 -2.10 8.38
C TYR A 119 1.19 -2.11 7.95
N LEU A 120 1.63 -3.27 7.49
CA LEU A 120 2.87 -3.40 6.74
C LEU A 120 2.58 -3.20 5.26
N ARG A 121 3.54 -2.63 4.56
CA ARG A 121 3.46 -2.34 3.13
C ARG A 121 4.79 -2.58 2.44
N MET A 122 4.72 -3.13 1.25
CA MET A 122 5.74 -3.15 0.21
C MET A 122 5.14 -2.64 -1.09
N ASP A 123 5.96 -2.02 -1.93
CA ASP A 123 5.55 -1.50 -3.24
C ASP A 123 6.51 -2.00 -4.31
N THR A 124 5.99 -2.31 -5.48
CA THR A 124 6.81 -2.59 -6.67
C THR A 124 6.16 -2.02 -7.91
N HIS A 125 6.98 -1.57 -8.87
CA HIS A 125 6.46 -1.20 -10.18
C HIS A 125 6.04 -2.44 -10.96
N LEU A 126 4.88 -2.38 -11.61
CA LEU A 126 4.33 -3.50 -12.38
C LEU A 126 5.25 -3.98 -13.49
N ARG A 127 6.08 -3.10 -14.06
CA ARG A 127 7.09 -3.45 -15.06
C ARG A 127 8.18 -4.40 -14.54
N LEU A 128 8.36 -4.48 -13.21
CA LEU A 128 9.35 -5.35 -12.57
C LEU A 128 8.71 -6.63 -12.04
N LEU A 129 7.38 -6.72 -12.15
CA LEU A 129 6.62 -7.81 -11.58
C LEU A 129 6.63 -9.02 -12.51
N ASP A 130 7.26 -10.07 -12.05
CA ASP A 130 7.17 -11.41 -12.61
C ASP A 130 6.70 -12.41 -11.53
N ASN A 131 6.65 -13.69 -11.86
CA ASN A 131 6.20 -14.72 -10.93
C ASN A 131 7.17 -14.90 -9.74
N GLN A 132 8.45 -14.68 -9.93
CA GLN A 132 9.45 -14.80 -8.87
C GLN A 132 9.34 -13.59 -7.92
N GLU A 133 9.23 -12.39 -8.49
CA GLU A 133 9.04 -11.15 -7.72
C GLU A 133 7.73 -11.18 -6.92
N LEU A 134 6.62 -11.64 -7.52
CA LEU A 134 5.35 -11.78 -6.81
C LEU A 134 5.47 -12.71 -5.59
N LYS A 135 6.13 -13.87 -5.76
CA LYS A 135 6.36 -14.80 -4.65
C LYS A 135 7.24 -14.18 -3.57
N TYR A 136 8.31 -13.52 -3.97
CA TYR A 136 9.21 -12.83 -3.05
C TYR A 136 8.45 -11.79 -2.21
N LEU A 137 7.64 -10.93 -2.84
CA LEU A 137 6.86 -9.91 -2.14
C LEU A 137 5.87 -10.52 -1.14
N VAL A 138 5.15 -11.57 -1.55
CA VAL A 138 4.17 -12.26 -0.69
C VAL A 138 4.87 -12.91 0.51
N GLU A 139 5.99 -13.60 0.30
CA GLU A 139 6.75 -14.24 1.36
C GLU A 139 7.39 -13.21 2.31
N GLN A 140 7.98 -12.15 1.78
CA GLN A 140 8.61 -11.10 2.60
C GLN A 140 7.59 -10.38 3.48
N ILE A 141 6.45 -9.99 2.92
CA ILE A 141 5.43 -9.28 3.70
C ILE A 141 4.80 -10.20 4.76
N ALA A 142 4.60 -11.49 4.45
CA ALA A 142 4.09 -12.48 5.39
C ALA A 142 5.05 -12.68 6.57
N ASN A 143 6.34 -12.89 6.28
CA ASN A 143 7.37 -13.05 7.30
C ASN A 143 7.52 -11.77 8.14
N GLY A 144 7.52 -10.60 7.49
CA GLY A 144 7.57 -9.31 8.17
C GLY A 144 6.38 -9.09 9.10
N ALA A 145 5.18 -9.50 8.71
CA ALA A 145 3.99 -9.41 9.54
C ALA A 145 4.12 -10.31 10.78
N ASP A 146 4.51 -11.57 10.58
CA ASP A 146 4.66 -12.52 11.67
C ASP A 146 5.76 -12.11 12.66
N GLU A 147 6.88 -11.55 12.19
CA GLU A 147 7.98 -11.04 13.02
C GLU A 147 7.61 -9.75 13.76
N THR A 148 6.82 -8.87 13.13
CA THR A 148 6.47 -7.55 13.68
C THR A 148 5.38 -7.65 14.75
N TYR A 149 4.40 -8.52 14.56
CA TYR A 149 3.22 -8.60 15.42
C TYR A 149 3.50 -8.75 16.92
N PRO A 150 4.40 -9.65 17.38
CA PRO A 150 4.73 -9.77 18.79
C PRO A 150 5.28 -8.49 19.41
N GLN A 151 6.01 -7.70 18.62
CA GLN A 151 6.62 -6.44 19.05
C GLN A 151 5.59 -5.30 19.17
N LEU A 152 4.46 -5.40 18.46
CA LEU A 152 3.35 -4.46 18.53
C LEU A 152 2.31 -4.85 19.58
N LYS A 153 2.23 -6.12 19.94
CA LYS A 153 1.26 -6.67 20.90
C LYS A 153 1.15 -5.88 22.23
N PRO A 154 2.26 -5.40 22.83
CA PRO A 154 2.19 -4.57 24.04
C PRO A 154 1.44 -3.26 23.88
N PHE A 155 1.27 -2.78 22.64
CA PHE A 155 0.60 -1.53 22.31
C PHE A 155 -0.85 -1.70 21.84
N LEU A 156 -1.31 -2.95 21.74
CA LEU A 156 -2.71 -3.24 21.45
C LEU A 156 -3.56 -3.06 22.71
N ASN A 157 -4.76 -2.54 22.54
CA ASN A 157 -5.75 -2.56 23.62
C ASN A 157 -6.11 -4.02 23.90
N SER A 158 -6.11 -4.40 25.16
CA SER A 158 -6.59 -5.74 25.54
C SER A 158 -8.04 -5.88 25.07
N THR A 159 -8.26 -6.77 24.11
CA THR A 159 -9.63 -7.16 23.76
C THR A 159 -10.24 -7.76 25.02
N LYS A 160 -11.25 -7.09 25.59
CA LYS A 160 -12.04 -7.63 26.68
C LYS A 160 -12.92 -8.75 26.17
#